data_d78acc90714dc2e3e7019e2e45c95530
#
_entry.id   d78acc90714dc2e3e7019e2e45c95530
#
_cell.length_a   1.000
_cell.length_b   1.000
_cell.length_c   1.000
_cell.angle_alpha   90.00
_cell.angle_beta   90.00
_cell.angle_gamma   90.00
#
_symmetry.space_group_name_H-M   'P 1'
#
loop_
_entity.id
_entity.type
_entity.pdbx_description
1 polymer ?
#
loop_
_entity_poly.entity_id
_entity_poly.type
_entity_poly.pdbx_seq_one_letter_code
_entity_poly.pdbx_strand_id
1 'polypeptide(L)'
;MTTHANELAVDVRGLRKQYGDVTAVDGIDLGIRKGEVFGLLGPNGAGKSTTVEILQGNRNRDAGEVSVLGADPEHGTRAWRSKVGIVWQDESAPAELTVAETVRHFARYYPRPRDPEEVIGLVGLEAKAGSRIKALSGGQRRRLDVALGVIGGPELLLLDEPTTGFDPAARRQFWDLIRKLSGEGTTILLTTHYLEEAEALADRLAVISRGRVVAEDEPAALRERYGTGATVEWTEPDGAPRTEHTDTPTRTVAALMRRFDGEIPGLQVSRPTLEDVYLRLTGQEDTR
;
A
#
# COMPACT_ATOMS: atom_id res chain seq x y z
N MET A 1 -32.02 6.22 -2.75
CA MET A 1 -30.83 5.45 -2.33
C MET A 1 -30.42 4.60 -3.52
N THR A 2 -29.56 5.15 -4.38
CA THR A 2 -29.05 4.46 -5.56
C THR A 2 -27.89 3.58 -5.09
N THR A 3 -28.08 2.29 -5.17
CA THR A 3 -27.05 1.25 -4.97
C THR A 3 -25.93 1.51 -5.98
N HIS A 4 -24.83 2.11 -5.54
CA HIS A 4 -23.56 2.06 -6.27
C HIS A 4 -23.05 0.61 -6.18
N ALA A 5 -23.56 -0.23 -7.08
CA ALA A 5 -23.05 -1.56 -7.30
C ALA A 5 -21.56 -1.41 -7.70
N ASN A 6 -20.70 -1.84 -6.83
CA ASN A 6 -19.32 -2.36 -6.97
C ASN A 6 -18.65 -2.15 -8.35
N GLU A 7 -18.55 -0.88 -8.80
CA GLU A 7 -17.86 -0.59 -10.07
C GLU A 7 -16.36 -0.64 -9.83
N LEU A 8 -15.66 -1.53 -10.55
CA LEU A 8 -14.23 -1.68 -10.43
C LEU A 8 -13.52 -0.49 -11.11
N ALA A 9 -12.55 0.09 -10.43
CA ALA A 9 -11.58 1.02 -11.02
C ALA A 9 -10.48 0.25 -11.76
N VAL A 10 -10.12 -0.94 -11.24
CA VAL A 10 -9.17 -1.85 -11.87
C VAL A 10 -9.76 -3.26 -11.88
N ASP A 11 -9.79 -3.90 -13.05
CA ASP A 11 -10.16 -5.30 -13.27
C ASP A 11 -9.04 -6.00 -14.04
N VAL A 12 -8.41 -6.98 -13.41
CA VAL A 12 -7.30 -7.76 -13.98
C VAL A 12 -7.65 -9.23 -13.91
N ARG A 13 -7.47 -9.94 -15.03
CA ARG A 13 -7.77 -11.37 -15.12
C ARG A 13 -6.64 -12.11 -15.82
N GLY A 14 -6.05 -13.08 -15.14
CA GLY A 14 -5.02 -13.96 -15.67
C GLY A 14 -3.78 -13.23 -16.15
N LEU A 15 -3.41 -12.10 -15.54
CA LEU A 15 -2.28 -11.28 -15.96
C LEU A 15 -0.98 -12.07 -15.90
N ARG A 16 -0.22 -12.04 -17.01
CA ARG A 16 1.10 -12.68 -17.10
C ARG A 16 2.15 -11.73 -17.68
N LYS A 17 3.37 -11.83 -17.11
CA LYS A 17 4.55 -11.15 -17.61
C LYS A 17 5.80 -11.98 -17.36
N GLN A 18 6.59 -12.17 -18.42
CA GLN A 18 7.85 -12.91 -18.39
C GLN A 18 9.00 -12.05 -18.94
N TYR A 19 10.18 -12.23 -18.39
CA TYR A 19 11.44 -11.61 -18.82
C TYR A 19 12.47 -12.71 -19.02
N GLY A 20 12.73 -13.08 -20.28
CA GLY A 20 13.56 -14.26 -20.56
C GLY A 20 13.00 -15.48 -19.85
N ASP A 21 13.78 -16.11 -18.99
CA ASP A 21 13.37 -17.29 -18.22
C ASP A 21 12.66 -16.98 -16.91
N VAL A 22 12.53 -15.67 -16.54
CA VAL A 22 11.93 -15.26 -15.27
C VAL A 22 10.46 -14.87 -15.48
N THR A 23 9.54 -15.60 -14.86
CA THR A 23 8.13 -15.22 -14.79
C THR A 23 7.91 -14.24 -13.63
N ALA A 24 7.76 -12.96 -13.95
CA ALA A 24 7.57 -11.91 -12.96
C ALA A 24 6.12 -11.82 -12.47
N VAL A 25 5.14 -12.11 -13.35
CA VAL A 25 3.70 -12.15 -13.04
C VAL A 25 3.13 -13.40 -13.66
N ASP A 26 2.43 -14.23 -12.88
CA ASP A 26 1.98 -15.56 -13.28
C ASP A 26 0.49 -15.79 -12.97
N GLY A 27 -0.36 -15.19 -13.78
CA GLY A 27 -1.80 -15.39 -13.71
C GLY A 27 -2.45 -14.65 -12.55
N ILE A 28 -2.12 -13.36 -12.36
CA ILE A 28 -2.75 -12.51 -11.34
C ILE A 28 -4.17 -12.14 -11.77
N ASP A 29 -5.12 -12.36 -10.87
CA ASP A 29 -6.45 -11.76 -10.87
C ASP A 29 -6.50 -10.69 -9.78
N LEU A 30 -7.06 -9.50 -10.08
CA LEU A 30 -7.12 -8.37 -9.15
C LEU A 30 -8.32 -7.48 -9.46
N GLY A 31 -9.13 -7.19 -8.44
CA GLY A 31 -10.27 -6.29 -8.54
C GLY A 31 -10.21 -5.16 -7.51
N ILE A 32 -10.05 -3.90 -7.96
CA ILE A 32 -10.02 -2.72 -7.09
C ILE A 32 -11.30 -1.92 -7.30
N ARG A 33 -12.02 -1.64 -6.22
CA ARG A 33 -13.27 -0.87 -6.26
C ARG A 33 -12.98 0.63 -6.36
N LYS A 34 -13.89 1.39 -6.96
CA LYS A 34 -13.78 2.86 -6.96
C LYS A 34 -13.81 3.42 -5.54
N GLY A 35 -12.92 4.37 -5.26
CA GLY A 35 -12.77 5.02 -3.94
C GLY A 35 -12.06 4.16 -2.88
N GLU A 36 -11.62 2.95 -3.23
CA GLU A 36 -10.92 2.03 -2.33
C GLU A 36 -9.43 2.37 -2.24
N VAL A 37 -8.85 2.22 -1.06
CA VAL A 37 -7.40 2.13 -0.89
C VAL A 37 -7.01 0.66 -0.90
N PHE A 38 -6.36 0.22 -1.96
CA PHE A 38 -5.95 -1.15 -2.14
C PHE A 38 -4.44 -1.30 -1.98
N GLY A 39 -4.03 -2.21 -1.10
CA GLY A 39 -2.62 -2.53 -0.85
C GLY A 39 -2.15 -3.72 -1.67
N LEU A 40 -0.97 -3.62 -2.30
CA LEU A 40 -0.28 -4.73 -2.94
C LEU A 40 0.99 -5.05 -2.17
N LEU A 41 0.91 -6.05 -1.31
CA LEU A 41 1.95 -6.42 -0.36
C LEU A 41 2.77 -7.61 -0.89
N GLY A 42 4.08 -7.58 -0.73
CA GLY A 42 4.93 -8.71 -1.12
C GLY A 42 6.42 -8.38 -1.03
N PRO A 43 7.30 -9.39 -1.05
CA PRO A 43 8.74 -9.18 -1.01
C PRO A 43 9.25 -8.53 -2.30
N ASN A 44 10.50 -8.07 -2.28
CA ASN A 44 11.16 -7.58 -3.48
C ASN A 44 11.25 -8.69 -4.53
N GLY A 45 10.97 -8.35 -5.80
CA GLY A 45 10.92 -9.33 -6.89
C GLY A 45 9.63 -10.16 -6.96
N ALA A 46 8.64 -9.94 -6.10
CA ALA A 46 7.36 -10.68 -6.15
C ALA A 46 6.46 -10.35 -7.35
N GLY A 47 6.77 -9.29 -8.12
CA GLY A 47 5.98 -8.85 -9.28
C GLY A 47 5.14 -7.59 -9.05
N LYS A 48 5.23 -6.93 -7.88
CA LYS A 48 4.45 -5.72 -7.54
C LYS A 48 4.65 -4.59 -8.56
N SER A 49 5.88 -4.11 -8.72
CA SER A 49 6.20 -3.00 -9.64
C SER A 49 5.87 -3.34 -11.08
N THR A 50 6.14 -4.59 -11.52
CA THR A 50 5.75 -5.06 -12.86
C THR A 50 4.23 -4.98 -13.06
N THR A 51 3.44 -5.39 -12.06
CA THR A 51 1.98 -5.29 -12.12
C THR A 51 1.55 -3.83 -12.22
N VAL A 52 2.08 -2.95 -11.36
CA VAL A 52 1.76 -1.51 -11.39
C VAL A 52 2.17 -0.87 -12.72
N GLU A 53 3.35 -1.16 -13.26
CA GLU A 53 3.81 -0.64 -14.57
C GLU A 53 2.87 -1.05 -15.72
N ILE A 54 2.29 -2.26 -15.67
CA ILE A 54 1.29 -2.70 -16.64
C ILE A 54 -0.01 -1.91 -16.48
N LEU A 55 -0.48 -1.71 -15.25
CA LEU A 55 -1.68 -0.91 -14.96
C LEU A 55 -1.54 0.57 -15.36
N GLN A 56 -0.31 1.08 -15.38
CA GLN A 56 0.02 2.44 -15.86
C GLN A 56 0.05 2.55 -17.39
N GLY A 57 0.10 1.41 -18.10
CA GLY A 57 0.31 1.38 -19.54
C GLY A 57 1.76 1.69 -19.96
N ASN A 58 2.71 1.56 -19.04
CA ASN A 58 4.14 1.75 -19.32
C ASN A 58 4.85 0.46 -19.69
N ARG A 59 4.17 -0.66 -19.53
CA ARG A 59 4.68 -2.00 -19.84
C ARG A 59 3.59 -2.86 -20.44
N ASN A 60 3.94 -3.59 -21.51
CA ASN A 60 3.03 -4.51 -22.12
C ASN A 60 3.00 -5.82 -21.33
N ARG A 61 1.82 -6.39 -21.17
CA ARG A 61 1.61 -7.75 -20.66
C ARG A 61 1.88 -8.78 -21.75
N ASP A 62 2.12 -10.03 -21.36
CA ASP A 62 2.28 -11.14 -22.33
C ASP A 62 0.95 -11.92 -22.48
N ALA A 63 0.09 -11.92 -21.44
CA ALA A 63 -1.24 -12.52 -21.49
C ALA A 63 -2.15 -11.92 -20.40
N GLY A 64 -3.44 -12.23 -20.48
CA GLY A 64 -4.49 -11.79 -19.57
C GLY A 64 -5.22 -10.54 -20.05
N GLU A 65 -6.28 -10.20 -19.33
CA GLU A 65 -7.10 -9.02 -19.58
C GLU A 65 -6.87 -7.98 -18.49
N VAL A 66 -6.75 -6.72 -18.87
CA VAL A 66 -6.56 -5.59 -17.92
C VAL A 66 -7.46 -4.46 -18.35
N SER A 67 -8.28 -4.00 -17.41
CA SER A 67 -9.10 -2.80 -17.54
C SER A 67 -8.81 -1.85 -16.39
N VAL A 68 -8.42 -0.63 -16.70
CA VAL A 68 -8.19 0.45 -15.73
C VAL A 68 -9.09 1.62 -16.08
N LEU A 69 -10.01 1.98 -15.18
CA LEU A 69 -11.04 2.98 -15.41
C LEU A 69 -11.83 2.73 -16.72
N GLY A 70 -12.12 1.44 -17.00
CA GLY A 70 -12.89 1.01 -18.15
C GLY A 70 -12.13 0.98 -19.50
N ALA A 71 -10.80 1.14 -19.49
CA ALA A 71 -9.98 1.09 -20.69
C ALA A 71 -8.77 0.15 -20.51
N ASP A 72 -8.30 -0.43 -21.61
CA ASP A 72 -7.04 -1.16 -21.64
C ASP A 72 -5.86 -0.16 -21.56
N PRO A 73 -5.01 -0.22 -20.51
CA PRO A 73 -3.90 0.72 -20.35
C PRO A 73 -2.86 0.66 -21.46
N GLU A 74 -2.70 -0.48 -22.14
CA GLU A 74 -1.79 -0.64 -23.29
C GLU A 74 -2.16 0.31 -24.45
N HIS A 75 -3.45 0.61 -24.59
CA HIS A 75 -4.01 1.51 -25.59
C HIS A 75 -4.53 2.83 -24.98
N GLY A 76 -4.05 3.18 -23.80
CA GLY A 76 -4.49 4.34 -23.02
C GLY A 76 -4.34 5.66 -23.81
N THR A 77 -5.47 6.34 -24.03
CA THR A 77 -5.51 7.68 -24.67
C THR A 77 -4.99 8.76 -23.74
N ARG A 78 -4.71 9.98 -24.29
CA ARG A 78 -4.35 11.14 -23.45
C ARG A 78 -5.45 11.46 -22.42
N ALA A 79 -6.73 11.33 -22.82
CA ALA A 79 -7.86 11.56 -21.93
C ALA A 79 -7.91 10.53 -20.79
N TRP A 80 -7.59 9.26 -21.07
CA TRP A 80 -7.48 8.23 -20.05
C TRP A 80 -6.29 8.52 -19.11
N ARG A 81 -5.10 8.84 -19.65
CA ARG A 81 -3.92 9.15 -18.84
C ARG A 81 -4.13 10.32 -17.89
N SER A 82 -4.97 11.30 -18.27
CA SER A 82 -5.29 12.42 -17.37
C SER A 82 -6.12 12.03 -16.16
N LYS A 83 -6.69 10.83 -16.11
CA LYS A 83 -7.47 10.27 -14.99
C LYS A 83 -6.63 9.40 -14.05
N VAL A 84 -5.40 9.06 -14.45
CA VAL A 84 -4.48 8.21 -13.69
C VAL A 84 -3.32 9.06 -13.18
N GLY A 85 -3.20 9.17 -11.87
CA GLY A 85 -2.05 9.78 -11.21
C GLY A 85 -1.01 8.70 -10.90
N ILE A 86 0.26 9.03 -11.08
CA ILE A 86 1.36 8.09 -10.86
C ILE A 86 2.42 8.78 -10.00
N VAL A 87 2.87 8.10 -8.97
CA VAL A 87 4.00 8.53 -8.14
C VAL A 87 5.06 7.43 -8.17
N TRP A 88 6.14 7.72 -8.90
CA TRP A 88 7.26 6.79 -9.10
C TRP A 88 8.18 6.71 -7.88
N GLN A 89 8.96 5.64 -7.81
CA GLN A 89 10.02 5.49 -6.80
C GLN A 89 11.19 6.44 -7.06
N ASP A 90 11.52 6.72 -8.33
CA ASP A 90 12.61 7.58 -8.73
C ASP A 90 12.19 9.05 -8.91
N GLU A 91 13.10 9.98 -8.59
CA GLU A 91 12.90 11.42 -8.64
C GLU A 91 12.90 11.95 -10.09
N SER A 92 11.81 12.62 -10.50
CA SER A 92 11.64 13.09 -11.89
C SER A 92 11.56 14.60 -12.06
N ALA A 93 11.49 15.39 -10.97
CA ALA A 93 11.26 16.83 -11.08
C ALA A 93 12.56 17.64 -11.33
N PRO A 94 12.51 18.71 -12.17
CA PRO A 94 13.67 19.56 -12.44
C PRO A 94 14.19 20.24 -11.17
N ALA A 95 15.42 19.93 -10.76
CA ALA A 95 16.01 20.32 -9.48
C ALA A 95 16.13 21.85 -9.27
N GLU A 96 16.15 22.63 -10.34
CA GLU A 96 16.33 24.08 -10.30
C GLU A 96 15.04 24.90 -10.11
N LEU A 97 13.88 24.32 -10.41
CA LEU A 97 12.60 24.97 -10.20
C LEU A 97 12.21 24.99 -8.72
N THR A 98 11.37 25.94 -8.34
CA THR A 98 10.71 25.96 -7.04
C THR A 98 9.54 24.98 -7.02
N VAL A 99 9.06 24.62 -5.83
CA VAL A 99 7.86 23.79 -5.64
C VAL A 99 6.67 24.39 -6.39
N ALA A 100 6.39 25.69 -6.18
CA ALA A 100 5.25 26.36 -6.82
C ALA A 100 5.37 26.43 -8.34
N GLU A 101 6.57 26.74 -8.87
CA GLU A 101 6.80 26.72 -10.32
C GLU A 101 6.56 25.34 -10.91
N THR A 102 7.01 24.30 -10.25
CA THR A 102 6.86 22.93 -10.71
C THR A 102 5.39 22.50 -10.72
N VAL A 103 4.67 22.69 -9.61
CA VAL A 103 3.25 22.31 -9.53
C VAL A 103 2.41 23.08 -10.56
N ARG A 104 2.63 24.41 -10.71
CA ARG A 104 1.95 25.23 -11.73
C ARG A 104 2.31 24.81 -13.16
N HIS A 105 3.56 24.39 -13.39
CA HIS A 105 4.00 23.89 -14.69
C HIS A 105 3.26 22.60 -15.05
N PHE A 106 3.22 21.62 -14.13
CA PHE A 106 2.55 20.35 -14.36
C PHE A 106 1.04 20.52 -14.50
N ALA A 107 0.41 21.44 -13.78
CA ALA A 107 -1.02 21.75 -13.94
C ALA A 107 -1.42 22.02 -15.39
N ARG A 108 -0.54 22.65 -16.19
CA ARG A 108 -0.80 22.99 -17.60
C ARG A 108 -0.92 21.78 -18.53
N TYR A 109 -0.50 20.60 -18.12
CA TYR A 109 -0.64 19.39 -18.93
C TYR A 109 -2.04 18.76 -18.85
N TYR A 110 -2.85 19.17 -17.85
CA TYR A 110 -4.17 18.61 -17.61
C TYR A 110 -5.28 19.55 -18.08
N PRO A 111 -6.39 19.02 -18.63
CA PRO A 111 -7.50 19.83 -19.10
C PRO A 111 -8.31 20.51 -17.98
N ARG A 112 -8.33 19.91 -16.81
CA ARG A 112 -9.02 20.40 -15.59
C ARG A 112 -8.15 20.09 -14.37
N PRO A 113 -7.02 20.81 -14.20
CA PRO A 113 -6.19 20.57 -13.04
C PRO A 113 -6.87 21.07 -11.76
N ARG A 114 -6.46 20.54 -10.63
CA ARG A 114 -6.71 21.13 -9.31
C ARG A 114 -5.96 22.47 -9.22
N ASP A 115 -6.40 23.34 -8.32
CA ASP A 115 -5.67 24.57 -8.03
C ASP A 115 -4.27 24.25 -7.48
N PRO A 116 -3.18 24.78 -8.07
CA PRO A 116 -1.82 24.50 -7.61
C PRO A 116 -1.55 24.88 -6.16
N GLU A 117 -2.14 25.97 -5.66
CA GLU A 117 -1.94 26.41 -4.28
C GLU A 117 -2.68 25.48 -3.31
N GLU A 118 -3.89 25.04 -3.69
CA GLU A 118 -4.63 24.03 -2.94
C GLU A 118 -3.84 22.71 -2.83
N VAL A 119 -3.23 22.27 -3.95
CA VAL A 119 -2.44 21.02 -3.97
C VAL A 119 -1.16 21.17 -3.13
N ILE A 120 -0.47 22.31 -3.18
CA ILE A 120 0.69 22.58 -2.31
C ILE A 120 0.29 22.52 -0.84
N GLY A 121 -0.87 23.08 -0.48
CA GLY A 121 -1.44 23.00 0.86
C GLY A 121 -1.84 21.57 1.25
N LEU A 122 -2.45 20.83 0.31
CA LEU A 122 -2.84 19.44 0.51
C LEU A 122 -1.66 18.55 0.95
N VAL A 123 -0.48 18.75 0.32
CA VAL A 123 0.73 17.96 0.63
C VAL A 123 1.59 18.59 1.74
N GLY A 124 1.17 19.72 2.34
CA GLY A 124 1.87 20.39 3.45
C GLY A 124 3.21 20.99 3.05
N LEU A 125 3.27 21.62 1.85
CA LEU A 125 4.47 22.26 1.32
C LEU A 125 4.34 23.77 1.20
N GLU A 126 3.37 24.43 1.85
CA GLU A 126 3.13 25.89 1.77
C GLU A 126 4.37 26.69 2.17
N ALA A 127 4.99 26.31 3.31
CA ALA A 127 6.20 26.96 3.80
C ALA A 127 7.43 26.76 2.88
N LYS A 128 7.33 25.84 1.92
CA LYS A 128 8.38 25.48 0.96
C LYS A 128 8.02 25.83 -0.48
N ALA A 129 6.90 26.49 -0.73
CA ALA A 129 6.43 26.83 -2.08
C ALA A 129 7.48 27.59 -2.92
N GLY A 130 8.20 28.51 -2.31
CA GLY A 130 9.31 29.26 -2.92
C GLY A 130 10.67 28.58 -2.86
N SER A 131 10.80 27.40 -2.23
CA SER A 131 12.07 26.69 -2.14
C SER A 131 12.35 25.90 -3.41
N ARG A 132 13.63 25.88 -3.87
CA ARG A 132 14.04 25.02 -4.99
C ARG A 132 13.96 23.55 -4.61
N ILE A 133 13.61 22.69 -5.56
CA ILE A 133 13.44 21.24 -5.34
C ILE A 133 14.70 20.61 -4.76
N LYS A 134 15.89 21.01 -5.22
CA LYS A 134 17.17 20.53 -4.69
C LYS A 134 17.41 20.83 -3.20
N ALA A 135 16.69 21.79 -2.63
CA ALA A 135 16.79 22.18 -1.21
C ALA A 135 15.77 21.45 -0.32
N LEU A 136 14.92 20.60 -0.88
CA LEU A 136 13.95 19.81 -0.15
C LEU A 136 14.62 18.60 0.50
N SER A 137 14.11 18.21 1.69
CA SER A 137 14.41 16.89 2.25
C SER A 137 13.76 15.78 1.40
N GLY A 138 14.22 14.52 1.54
CA GLY A 138 13.63 13.38 0.83
C GLY A 138 12.12 13.28 1.03
N GLY A 139 11.64 13.41 2.30
CA GLY A 139 10.21 13.40 2.60
C GLY A 139 9.43 14.58 1.97
N GLN A 140 10.04 15.78 1.92
CA GLN A 140 9.42 16.94 1.24
C GLN A 140 9.37 16.72 -0.27
N ARG A 141 10.40 16.13 -0.85
CA ARG A 141 10.46 15.79 -2.27
C ARG A 141 9.38 14.77 -2.62
N ARG A 142 9.24 13.72 -1.80
CA ARG A 142 8.19 12.72 -1.99
C ARG A 142 6.77 13.30 -1.92
N ARG A 143 6.54 14.29 -1.04
CA ARG A 143 5.26 15.03 -1.01
C ARG A 143 5.04 15.84 -2.29
N LEU A 144 6.11 16.43 -2.87
CA LEU A 144 6.02 17.08 -4.17
C LEU A 144 5.66 16.08 -5.27
N ASP A 145 6.24 14.86 -5.28
CA ASP A 145 5.90 13.84 -6.26
C ASP A 145 4.41 13.46 -6.18
N VAL A 146 3.86 13.36 -4.94
CA VAL A 146 2.42 13.17 -4.77
C VAL A 146 1.63 14.38 -5.29
N ALA A 147 2.08 15.61 -5.01
CA ALA A 147 1.43 16.81 -5.56
C ALA A 147 1.35 16.75 -7.10
N LEU A 148 2.42 16.29 -7.76
CA LEU A 148 2.45 16.13 -9.22
C LEU A 148 1.52 14.99 -9.67
N GLY A 149 1.41 13.90 -8.91
CA GLY A 149 0.49 12.79 -9.18
C GLY A 149 -0.98 13.18 -9.05
N VAL A 150 -1.31 14.13 -8.15
CA VAL A 150 -2.72 14.51 -7.88
C VAL A 150 -3.15 15.81 -8.54
N ILE A 151 -2.23 16.59 -9.11
CA ILE A 151 -2.54 17.91 -9.72
C ILE A 151 -3.58 17.81 -10.84
N GLY A 152 -3.61 16.68 -11.56
CA GLY A 152 -4.60 16.40 -12.60
C GLY A 152 -6.01 16.09 -12.09
N GLY A 153 -6.23 15.94 -10.79
CA GLY A 153 -7.48 15.44 -10.21
C GLY A 153 -7.78 13.99 -10.64
N PRO A 154 -6.85 13.03 -10.40
CA PRO A 154 -7.01 11.67 -10.91
C PRO A 154 -8.17 10.93 -10.24
N GLU A 155 -8.82 10.04 -10.99
CA GLU A 155 -9.78 9.07 -10.48
C GLU A 155 -9.08 7.86 -9.81
N LEU A 156 -7.85 7.54 -10.27
CA LEU A 156 -6.98 6.48 -9.73
C LEU A 156 -5.58 7.01 -9.51
N LEU A 157 -5.03 6.81 -8.32
CA LEU A 157 -3.65 7.14 -7.94
C LEU A 157 -2.86 5.85 -7.70
N LEU A 158 -1.76 5.69 -8.43
CA LEU A 158 -0.84 4.56 -8.31
C LEU A 158 0.42 5.00 -7.59
N LEU A 159 0.74 4.34 -6.48
CA LEU A 159 1.87 4.66 -5.59
C LEU A 159 2.78 3.45 -5.49
N ASP A 160 4.01 3.55 -6.01
CA ASP A 160 4.99 2.46 -5.89
C ASP A 160 5.95 2.75 -4.73
N GLU A 161 5.84 1.94 -3.65
CA GLU A 161 6.62 2.02 -2.41
C GLU A 161 6.78 3.47 -1.88
N PRO A 162 5.68 4.17 -1.60
CA PRO A 162 5.68 5.62 -1.46
C PRO A 162 6.41 6.15 -0.22
N THR A 163 6.62 5.35 0.82
CA THR A 163 7.24 5.78 2.09
C THR A 163 8.63 5.23 2.33
N THR A 164 9.24 4.61 1.30
CA THR A 164 10.62 4.10 1.40
C THR A 164 11.58 5.25 1.76
N GLY A 165 12.38 5.04 2.82
CA GLY A 165 13.33 6.03 3.32
C GLY A 165 12.74 7.15 4.18
N PHE A 166 11.45 7.11 4.53
CA PHE A 166 10.86 8.07 5.45
C PHE A 166 11.19 7.74 6.90
N ASP A 167 11.41 8.79 7.70
CA ASP A 167 11.33 8.67 9.16
C ASP A 167 9.88 8.43 9.63
N PRO A 168 9.67 7.96 10.87
CA PRO A 168 8.32 7.64 11.36
C PRO A 168 7.34 8.83 11.37
N ALA A 169 7.84 10.06 11.55
CA ALA A 169 6.98 11.25 11.55
C ALA A 169 6.54 11.61 10.14
N ALA A 170 7.46 11.59 9.17
CA ALA A 170 7.16 11.81 7.77
C ALA A 170 6.19 10.77 7.21
N ARG A 171 6.34 9.49 7.62
CA ARG A 171 5.45 8.39 7.24
C ARG A 171 4.02 8.63 7.71
N ARG A 172 3.81 8.99 8.98
CA ARG A 172 2.47 9.29 9.52
C ARG A 172 1.80 10.44 8.77
N GLN A 173 2.53 11.54 8.53
CA GLN A 173 2.00 12.67 7.77
C GLN A 173 1.63 12.29 6.32
N PHE A 174 2.38 11.38 5.71
CA PHE A 174 2.04 10.83 4.41
C PHE A 174 0.78 9.96 4.45
N TRP A 175 0.61 9.14 5.48
CA TRP A 175 -0.61 8.35 5.67
C TRP A 175 -1.85 9.24 5.83
N ASP A 176 -1.74 10.35 6.56
CA ASP A 176 -2.84 11.32 6.71
C ASP A 176 -3.20 11.95 5.36
N LEU A 177 -2.21 12.24 4.50
CA LEU A 177 -2.44 12.71 3.14
C LEU A 177 -3.19 11.66 2.30
N ILE A 178 -2.77 10.39 2.35
CA ILE A 178 -3.44 9.30 1.60
C ILE A 178 -4.89 9.12 2.06
N ARG A 179 -5.14 9.14 3.38
CA ARG A 179 -6.51 9.08 3.92
C ARG A 179 -7.38 10.26 3.46
N LYS A 180 -6.80 11.47 3.39
CA LYS A 180 -7.50 12.65 2.90
C LYS A 180 -7.89 12.49 1.42
N LEU A 181 -6.97 12.06 0.56
CA LEU A 181 -7.21 11.81 -0.86
C LEU A 181 -8.29 10.73 -1.08
N SER A 182 -8.23 9.63 -0.34
CA SER A 182 -9.27 8.59 -0.37
C SER A 182 -10.61 9.12 0.10
N GLY A 183 -10.65 9.92 1.17
CA GLY A 183 -11.87 10.57 1.67
C GLY A 183 -12.49 11.56 0.66
N GLU A 184 -11.73 12.09 -0.29
CA GLU A 184 -12.19 12.90 -1.43
C GLU A 184 -12.70 12.02 -2.60
N GLY A 185 -12.63 10.69 -2.49
CA GLY A 185 -13.14 9.73 -3.48
C GLY A 185 -12.10 9.23 -4.49
N THR A 186 -10.82 9.57 -4.33
CA THR A 186 -9.75 9.05 -5.17
C THR A 186 -9.52 7.56 -4.87
N THR A 187 -9.56 6.71 -5.90
CA THR A 187 -9.13 5.31 -5.77
C THR A 187 -7.61 5.26 -5.66
N ILE A 188 -7.06 4.46 -4.76
CA ILE A 188 -5.62 4.40 -4.53
C ILE A 188 -5.14 2.95 -4.57
N LEU A 189 -4.15 2.65 -5.42
CA LEU A 189 -3.37 1.42 -5.35
C LEU A 189 -1.98 1.78 -4.85
N LEU A 190 -1.59 1.20 -3.72
CA LEU A 190 -0.25 1.35 -3.18
C LEU A 190 0.46 -0.01 -3.14
N THR A 191 1.72 -0.05 -3.59
CA THR A 191 2.61 -1.17 -3.30
C THR A 191 3.41 -0.86 -2.05
N THR A 192 3.64 -1.85 -1.22
CA THR A 192 4.48 -1.72 -0.05
C THR A 192 5.07 -3.06 0.36
N HIS A 193 6.19 -3.01 1.06
CA HIS A 193 6.73 -4.11 1.84
C HIS A 193 6.64 -3.83 3.35
N TYR A 194 6.11 -2.65 3.74
CA TYR A 194 5.87 -2.28 5.14
C TYR A 194 4.46 -2.69 5.55
N LEU A 195 4.38 -3.66 6.44
CA LEU A 195 3.11 -4.20 6.94
C LEU A 195 2.29 -3.17 7.70
N GLU A 196 2.96 -2.32 8.50
CA GLU A 196 2.32 -1.21 9.20
C GLU A 196 1.60 -0.23 8.26
N GLU A 197 2.17 0.01 7.07
CA GLU A 197 1.57 0.88 6.05
C GLU A 197 0.32 0.24 5.47
N ALA A 198 0.40 -1.06 5.13
CA ALA A 198 -0.75 -1.81 4.64
C ALA A 198 -1.90 -1.84 5.66
N GLU A 199 -1.60 -2.10 6.94
CA GLU A 199 -2.61 -2.08 8.01
C GLU A 199 -3.21 -0.69 8.26
N ALA A 200 -2.39 0.37 8.14
CA ALA A 200 -2.82 1.73 8.43
C ALA A 200 -3.68 2.34 7.31
N LEU A 201 -3.48 1.93 6.06
CA LEU A 201 -4.05 2.60 4.90
C LEU A 201 -5.03 1.77 4.09
N ALA A 202 -4.78 0.46 3.95
CA ALA A 202 -5.53 -0.34 3.00
C ALA A 202 -6.90 -0.76 3.55
N ASP A 203 -7.95 -0.55 2.77
CA ASP A 203 -9.27 -1.13 3.00
C ASP A 203 -9.22 -2.65 2.72
N ARG A 204 -8.55 -3.02 1.62
CA ARG A 204 -8.23 -4.40 1.26
C ARG A 204 -6.80 -4.46 0.76
N LEU A 205 -6.20 -5.63 0.87
CA LEU A 205 -4.88 -5.89 0.34
C LEU A 205 -4.78 -7.28 -0.31
N ALA A 206 -3.91 -7.38 -1.30
CA ALA A 206 -3.47 -8.64 -1.86
C ALA A 206 -2.00 -8.89 -1.48
N VAL A 207 -1.72 -10.10 -1.01
CA VAL A 207 -0.35 -10.58 -0.78
C VAL A 207 0.12 -11.27 -2.05
N ILE A 208 1.22 -10.74 -2.62
CA ILE A 208 1.87 -11.35 -3.81
C ILE A 208 3.13 -12.08 -3.37
N SER A 209 3.26 -13.31 -3.84
CA SER A 209 4.46 -14.12 -3.72
C SER A 209 4.74 -14.85 -5.03
N ARG A 210 5.98 -14.78 -5.53
CA ARG A 210 6.44 -15.45 -6.75
C ARG A 210 5.52 -15.22 -7.96
N GLY A 211 5.11 -13.97 -8.16
CA GLY A 211 4.26 -13.55 -9.29
C GLY A 211 2.78 -13.93 -9.18
N ARG A 212 2.31 -14.42 -8.03
CA ARG A 212 0.91 -14.83 -7.82
C ARG A 212 0.31 -14.15 -6.61
N VAL A 213 -0.99 -13.88 -6.64
CA VAL A 213 -1.75 -13.49 -5.45
C VAL A 213 -1.98 -14.75 -4.62
N VAL A 214 -1.48 -14.76 -3.39
CA VAL A 214 -1.59 -15.89 -2.45
C VAL A 214 -2.70 -15.68 -1.42
N ALA A 215 -3.08 -14.43 -1.15
CA ALA A 215 -4.22 -14.08 -0.31
C ALA A 215 -4.71 -12.68 -0.67
N GLU A 216 -6.02 -12.45 -0.55
CA GLU A 216 -6.65 -11.15 -0.73
C GLU A 216 -7.83 -11.03 0.22
N ASP A 217 -7.85 -10.00 1.08
CA ASP A 217 -8.96 -9.67 1.96
C ASP A 217 -8.69 -8.31 2.66
N GLU A 218 -9.59 -7.88 3.55
CA GLU A 218 -9.33 -6.83 4.53
C GLU A 218 -8.19 -7.26 5.48
N PRO A 219 -7.33 -6.35 5.95
CA PRO A 219 -6.22 -6.69 6.86
C PRO A 219 -6.66 -7.48 8.09
N ALA A 220 -7.81 -7.12 8.67
CA ALA A 220 -8.38 -7.82 9.82
C ALA A 220 -8.82 -9.26 9.48
N ALA A 221 -9.47 -9.45 8.34
CA ALA A 221 -9.93 -10.75 7.87
C ALA A 221 -8.76 -11.69 7.52
N LEU A 222 -7.67 -11.15 6.97
CA LEU A 222 -6.45 -11.94 6.74
C LEU A 222 -5.84 -12.45 8.05
N ARG A 223 -5.79 -11.60 9.10
CA ARG A 223 -5.33 -12.03 10.42
C ARG A 223 -6.23 -13.12 11.03
N GLU A 224 -7.53 -13.00 10.86
CA GLU A 224 -8.47 -14.00 11.38
C GLU A 224 -8.37 -15.33 10.61
N ARG A 225 -8.25 -15.27 9.28
CA ARG A 225 -8.23 -16.49 8.43
C ARG A 225 -6.92 -17.25 8.46
N TYR A 226 -5.79 -16.53 8.48
CA TYR A 226 -4.46 -17.10 8.34
C TYR A 226 -3.62 -17.02 9.62
N GLY A 227 -4.05 -16.26 10.62
CA GLY A 227 -3.42 -16.21 11.92
C GLY A 227 -3.69 -17.51 12.70
N THR A 228 -2.66 -18.06 13.33
CA THR A 228 -2.81 -19.23 14.20
C THR A 228 -2.91 -18.80 15.64
N GLY A 229 -4.10 -18.87 16.22
CA GLY A 229 -4.33 -18.70 17.65
C GLY A 229 -3.72 -17.43 18.27
N ALA A 230 -3.81 -17.32 19.58
CA ALA A 230 -3.09 -16.31 20.35
C ALA A 230 -1.84 -16.96 20.97
N THR A 231 -0.80 -16.15 21.15
CA THR A 231 0.38 -16.54 21.92
C THR A 231 0.25 -15.99 23.33
N VAL A 232 0.37 -16.87 24.32
CA VAL A 232 0.42 -16.53 25.74
C VAL A 232 1.83 -16.79 26.23
N GLU A 233 2.49 -15.73 26.70
CA GLU A 233 3.86 -15.78 27.26
C GLU A 233 3.81 -15.45 28.74
N TRP A 234 4.61 -16.13 29.54
CA TRP A 234 4.74 -15.87 30.97
C TRP A 234 6.10 -16.34 31.47
N THR A 235 6.42 -15.97 32.70
CA THR A 235 7.63 -16.43 33.38
C THR A 235 7.26 -17.41 34.51
N GLU A 236 7.87 -18.58 34.49
CA GLU A 236 7.69 -19.58 35.58
C GLU A 236 8.33 -19.10 36.89
N PRO A 237 7.97 -19.67 38.05
CA PRO A 237 8.57 -19.31 39.34
C PRO A 237 10.09 -19.52 39.42
N ASP A 238 10.65 -20.40 38.60
CA ASP A 238 12.09 -20.63 38.47
C ASP A 238 12.80 -19.60 37.54
N GLY A 239 12.04 -18.61 36.99
CA GLY A 239 12.53 -17.60 36.08
C GLY A 239 12.56 -18.02 34.60
N ALA A 240 12.13 -19.23 34.27
CA ALA A 240 12.12 -19.71 32.89
C ALA A 240 10.97 -19.05 32.09
N PRO A 241 11.23 -18.48 30.88
CA PRO A 241 10.17 -18.02 30.00
C PRO A 241 9.38 -19.21 29.43
N ARG A 242 8.07 -19.05 29.30
CA ARG A 242 7.18 -20.01 28.67
C ARG A 242 6.31 -19.33 27.62
N THR A 243 6.05 -20.07 26.56
CA THR A 243 5.19 -19.64 25.46
C THR A 243 4.20 -20.77 25.13
N GLU A 244 2.93 -20.44 25.02
CA GLU A 244 1.86 -21.37 24.61
C GLU A 244 1.06 -20.73 23.47
N HIS A 245 0.86 -21.48 22.38
CA HIS A 245 -0.04 -21.09 21.30
C HIS A 245 -1.42 -21.70 21.55
N THR A 246 -2.48 -20.87 21.53
CA THR A 246 -3.82 -21.31 21.90
C THR A 246 -4.91 -20.52 21.17
N ASP A 247 -5.97 -21.21 20.77
CA ASP A 247 -7.19 -20.57 20.24
C ASP A 247 -8.10 -20.03 21.34
N THR A 248 -7.79 -20.35 22.61
CA THR A 248 -8.59 -19.95 23.77
C THR A 248 -7.74 -19.24 24.84
N PRO A 249 -7.14 -18.08 24.51
CA PRO A 249 -6.18 -17.40 25.39
C PRO A 249 -6.77 -17.04 26.76
N THR A 250 -8.05 -16.68 26.82
CA THR A 250 -8.74 -16.41 28.09
C THR A 250 -8.78 -17.64 29.01
N ARG A 251 -8.95 -18.84 28.44
CA ARG A 251 -8.91 -20.08 29.22
C ARG A 251 -7.52 -20.41 29.73
N THR A 252 -6.51 -20.25 28.88
CA THR A 252 -5.10 -20.40 29.23
C THR A 252 -4.73 -19.46 30.36
N VAL A 253 -5.03 -18.15 30.24
CA VAL A 253 -4.77 -17.16 31.29
C VAL A 253 -5.51 -17.50 32.57
N ALA A 254 -6.78 -17.90 32.52
CA ALA A 254 -7.54 -18.30 33.71
C ALA A 254 -6.98 -19.56 34.40
N ALA A 255 -6.37 -20.48 33.65
CA ALA A 255 -5.67 -21.63 34.21
C ALA A 255 -4.36 -21.22 34.89
N LEU A 256 -3.59 -20.32 34.26
CA LEU A 256 -2.37 -19.74 34.83
C LEU A 256 -2.66 -18.97 36.10
N MET A 257 -3.69 -18.08 36.13
CA MET A 257 -4.09 -17.37 37.35
C MET A 257 -4.35 -18.29 38.55
N ARG A 258 -4.99 -19.42 38.32
CA ARG A 258 -5.21 -20.42 39.39
C ARG A 258 -3.92 -21.09 39.85
N ARG A 259 -2.98 -21.30 38.94
CA ARG A 259 -1.68 -21.93 39.22
C ARG A 259 -0.74 -21.00 39.98
N PHE A 260 -0.75 -19.70 39.65
CA PHE A 260 0.12 -18.68 40.24
C PHE A 260 -0.49 -17.98 41.45
N ASP A 261 -1.71 -18.37 41.87
CA ASP A 261 -2.44 -17.76 42.98
C ASP A 261 -2.56 -16.22 42.87
N GLY A 262 -2.83 -15.75 41.65
CA GLY A 262 -3.07 -14.32 41.36
C GLY A 262 -2.27 -13.78 40.18
N GLU A 263 -1.26 -12.96 40.43
CA GLU A 263 -0.48 -12.29 39.38
C GLU A 263 0.46 -13.25 38.66
N ILE A 264 0.46 -13.22 37.34
CA ILE A 264 1.31 -14.05 36.48
C ILE A 264 2.51 -13.23 36.03
N PRO A 265 3.75 -13.56 36.47
CA PRO A 265 4.93 -12.79 36.10
C PRO A 265 5.18 -12.78 34.59
N GLY A 266 5.41 -11.60 34.02
CA GLY A 266 5.72 -11.43 32.59
C GLY A 266 4.61 -11.84 31.65
N LEU A 267 3.33 -11.87 32.09
CA LEU A 267 2.21 -12.24 31.26
C LEU A 267 2.08 -11.29 30.07
N GLN A 268 2.18 -11.87 28.88
CA GLN A 268 1.81 -11.23 27.61
C GLN A 268 0.82 -12.11 26.87
N VAL A 269 -0.18 -11.49 26.26
CA VAL A 269 -1.14 -12.18 25.37
C VAL A 269 -1.16 -11.42 24.06
N SER A 270 -0.62 -12.00 23.03
CA SER A 270 -0.58 -11.44 21.69
C SER A 270 -1.47 -12.23 20.72
N ARG A 271 -2.14 -11.52 19.84
CA ARG A 271 -2.84 -12.12 18.71
C ARG A 271 -1.93 -12.07 17.49
N PRO A 272 -2.13 -12.94 16.50
CA PRO A 272 -1.37 -12.91 15.26
C PRO A 272 -1.41 -11.51 14.62
N THR A 273 -0.25 -11.03 14.25
CA THR A 273 -0.07 -9.79 13.51
C THR A 273 -0.22 -10.04 12.01
N LEU A 274 -0.34 -8.99 11.21
CA LEU A 274 -0.26 -9.14 9.76
C LEU A 274 1.13 -9.64 9.33
N GLU A 275 2.17 -9.38 10.13
CA GLU A 275 3.53 -9.88 9.90
C GLU A 275 3.58 -11.41 9.99
N ASP A 276 2.98 -12.00 11.01
CA ASP A 276 2.91 -13.46 11.16
C ASP A 276 2.19 -14.11 9.98
N VAL A 277 1.08 -13.50 9.56
CA VAL A 277 0.31 -13.96 8.39
C VAL A 277 1.15 -13.85 7.11
N TYR A 278 1.82 -12.73 6.92
CA TYR A 278 2.65 -12.48 5.74
C TYR A 278 3.82 -13.46 5.64
N LEU A 279 4.57 -13.68 6.73
CA LEU A 279 5.70 -14.63 6.77
C LEU A 279 5.23 -16.03 6.41
N ARG A 280 4.09 -16.46 6.95
CA ARG A 280 3.48 -17.75 6.64
C ARG A 280 3.07 -17.87 5.17
N LEU A 281 2.38 -16.88 4.62
CA LEU A 281 1.92 -16.88 3.22
C LEU A 281 3.06 -16.83 2.21
N THR A 282 4.18 -16.19 2.55
CA THR A 282 5.35 -16.06 1.67
C THR A 282 6.38 -17.17 1.85
N GLY A 283 6.20 -18.06 2.83
CA GLY A 283 7.12 -19.17 3.12
C GLY A 283 8.45 -18.72 3.73
N GLN A 284 8.45 -17.61 4.47
CA GLN A 284 9.65 -17.06 5.13
C GLN A 284 9.75 -17.46 6.62
N GLU A 285 8.91 -18.38 7.11
CA GLU A 285 8.91 -18.84 8.51
C GLU A 285 10.14 -19.69 8.89
N ASP A 286 10.89 -20.23 7.93
CA ASP A 286 11.93 -21.26 8.19
C ASP A 286 13.36 -20.72 8.41
N THR A 287 13.56 -19.46 8.80
CA THR A 287 14.91 -18.89 8.95
C THR A 287 15.17 -18.22 10.32
N ARG A 288 14.58 -18.73 11.41
CA ARG A 288 14.96 -18.33 12.77
C ARG A 288 15.28 -19.52 13.66
#